data_b02746a8944d09545a5ce897afd222e1
#
_entry.id   b02746a8944d09545a5ce897afd222e1
#
_cell.length_a   1.000
_cell.length_b   1.000
_cell.length_c   1.000
_cell.angle_alpha   90.00
_cell.angle_beta   90.00
_cell.angle_gamma   90.00
#
_symmetry.space_group_name_H-M   'P 1'
#
loop_
_entity.id
_entity.type
_entity.pdbx_description
1 polymer ?
#
loop_
_entity_poly.entity_id
_entity_poly.type
_entity_poly.pdbx_seq_one_letter_code
_entity_poly.pdbx_strand_id
1 'polypeptide(L)'
;MFGFEQLPKEFDPRQKWPQCKSLNMIWDQGGCGSCWAFGAASAMSDRMCIHSKENEMQVHVSPENLLSCCFSCGFGCNGGFPGAAWSYWHRKGLVTGGLYGTNDGCQPYVIKPCEHHVNGTRGPCEEGGRTPKCHHFCENKQYNTKYNEDLTYGQKAYSVPQNEKDIMVELMTNGPTEGAFTVYSDFPNYKSGVYQHVAGSALGGHAIRILGWGEENGTPYWLVANSWNYDWGDNGTFKILRGSNHCGIEGGVVAGLPRYH
;
A
#
# COMPACT_ATOMS: atom_id res chain seq x y z
N MET A 1 6.79 -7.45 26.46
CA MET A 1 7.23 -8.55 25.59
C MET A 1 6.04 -9.50 25.48
N PHE A 2 5.27 -9.41 24.38
CA PHE A 2 4.18 -10.37 24.14
C PHE A 2 4.83 -11.68 23.70
N GLY A 3 4.63 -12.75 24.47
CA GLY A 3 5.12 -14.07 24.07
C GLY A 3 4.45 -14.51 22.77
N PHE A 4 5.17 -15.21 21.92
CA PHE A 4 4.69 -15.70 20.63
C PHE A 4 3.46 -16.63 20.74
N GLU A 5 3.16 -17.11 21.93
CA GLU A 5 1.99 -17.96 22.20
C GLU A 5 0.64 -17.20 22.23
N GLN A 6 0.67 -15.85 22.13
CA GLN A 6 -0.51 -14.99 22.25
C GLN A 6 -0.99 -14.38 20.92
N LEU A 7 -0.40 -14.73 19.78
CA LEU A 7 -0.86 -14.24 18.48
C LEU A 7 -2.13 -15.02 18.07
N PRO A 8 -3.21 -14.30 17.68
CA PRO A 8 -4.43 -14.95 17.23
C PRO A 8 -4.20 -15.71 15.91
N LYS A 9 -5.07 -16.67 15.60
CA LYS A 9 -5.03 -17.42 14.34
C LYS A 9 -5.27 -16.52 13.12
N GLU A 10 -6.10 -15.48 13.30
CA GLU A 10 -6.40 -14.52 12.25
C GLU A 10 -6.41 -13.12 12.81
N PHE A 11 -6.08 -12.15 11.97
CA PHE A 11 -6.08 -10.74 12.30
C PHE A 11 -6.43 -9.93 11.06
N ASP A 12 -7.43 -9.06 11.21
CA ASP A 12 -7.84 -8.12 10.19
C ASP A 12 -7.87 -6.72 10.81
N PRO A 13 -7.05 -5.76 10.34
CA PRO A 13 -7.00 -4.42 10.93
C PRO A 13 -8.33 -3.67 10.79
N ARG A 14 -9.15 -4.02 9.81
CA ARG A 14 -10.48 -3.44 9.60
C ARG A 14 -11.43 -3.75 10.74
N GLN A 15 -11.19 -4.86 11.45
CA GLN A 15 -11.96 -5.24 12.65
C GLN A 15 -11.41 -4.60 13.92
N LYS A 16 -10.08 -4.44 14.01
CA LYS A 16 -9.45 -3.81 15.19
C LYS A 16 -9.63 -2.30 15.21
N TRP A 17 -9.52 -1.65 14.05
CA TRP A 17 -9.64 -0.21 13.90
C TRP A 17 -10.74 0.17 12.91
N PRO A 18 -12.01 -0.14 13.23
CA PRO A 18 -13.12 0.07 12.29
C PRO A 18 -13.38 1.54 11.97
N GLN A 19 -12.92 2.47 12.79
CA GLN A 19 -13.04 3.90 12.54
C GLN A 19 -12.13 4.38 11.41
N CYS A 20 -11.01 3.67 11.15
CA CYS A 20 -10.03 4.06 10.14
C CYS A 20 -10.46 3.58 8.75
N LYS A 21 -11.17 4.45 8.05
CA LYS A 21 -11.83 4.13 6.76
C LYS A 21 -10.85 3.80 5.64
N SER A 22 -9.62 4.34 5.67
CA SER A 22 -8.59 4.06 4.68
C SER A 22 -8.23 2.57 4.59
N LEU A 23 -8.41 1.81 5.69
CA LEU A 23 -8.18 0.37 5.72
C LEU A 23 -9.02 -0.42 4.71
N ASN A 24 -10.22 0.08 4.38
CA ASN A 24 -11.13 -0.55 3.42
C ASN A 24 -10.97 -0.01 2.00
N MET A 25 -10.13 1.01 1.81
CA MET A 25 -9.96 1.64 0.51
C MET A 25 -8.97 0.87 -0.35
N ILE A 26 -9.38 0.55 -1.57
CA ILE A 26 -8.54 -0.07 -2.58
C ILE A 26 -8.24 0.97 -3.66
N TRP A 27 -6.98 1.11 -4.00
CA TRP A 27 -6.49 2.08 -4.96
C TRP A 27 -6.36 1.46 -6.36
N ASP A 28 -6.25 2.32 -7.36
CA ASP A 28 -5.93 1.95 -8.73
C ASP A 28 -4.73 2.77 -9.21
N GLN A 29 -3.60 2.09 -9.40
CA GLN A 29 -2.36 2.74 -9.85
C GLN A 29 -2.41 3.17 -11.32
N GLY A 30 -3.42 2.73 -12.08
CA GLY A 30 -3.52 3.04 -13.50
C GLY A 30 -2.42 2.39 -14.33
N GLY A 31 -2.21 2.90 -15.53
CA GLY A 31 -1.14 2.45 -16.44
C GLY A 31 0.23 3.05 -16.07
N CYS A 32 0.68 2.76 -14.85
CA CYS A 32 1.93 3.30 -14.27
C CYS A 32 2.49 2.28 -13.28
N GLY A 33 3.78 2.03 -13.33
CA GLY A 33 4.49 1.16 -12.39
C GLY A 33 4.74 1.82 -11.03
N SER A 34 3.69 2.36 -10.42
CA SER A 34 3.73 3.13 -9.18
C SER A 34 3.32 2.34 -7.94
N CYS A 35 3.32 1.01 -8.01
CA CYS A 35 2.94 0.15 -6.88
C CYS A 35 3.73 0.45 -5.61
N TRP A 36 5.01 0.78 -5.75
CA TRP A 36 5.89 1.18 -4.65
C TRP A 36 5.35 2.40 -3.89
N ALA A 37 4.77 3.37 -4.61
CA ALA A 37 4.18 4.57 -4.04
C ALA A 37 2.81 4.29 -3.40
N PHE A 38 1.99 3.43 -4.02
CA PHE A 38 0.68 3.08 -3.50
C PHE A 38 0.76 2.21 -2.25
N GLY A 39 1.65 1.23 -2.23
CA GLY A 39 1.87 0.41 -1.03
C GLY A 39 2.30 1.25 0.16
N ALA A 40 3.20 2.21 -0.06
CA ALA A 40 3.65 3.13 0.98
C ALA A 40 2.53 4.09 1.41
N ALA A 41 1.97 4.87 0.49
CA ALA A 41 0.99 5.91 0.81
C ALA A 41 -0.28 5.35 1.45
N SER A 42 -0.77 4.21 1.02
CA SER A 42 -1.94 3.58 1.61
C SER A 42 -1.68 3.08 3.03
N ALA A 43 -0.54 2.47 3.30
CA ALA A 43 -0.15 2.06 4.65
C ALA A 43 0.10 3.26 5.57
N MET A 44 0.73 4.33 5.05
CA MET A 44 0.90 5.59 5.78
C MET A 44 -0.44 6.19 6.18
N SER A 45 -1.41 6.19 5.27
CA SER A 45 -2.78 6.69 5.53
C SER A 45 -3.44 5.92 6.67
N ASP A 46 -3.34 4.59 6.64
CA ASP A 46 -3.86 3.73 7.70
C ASP A 46 -3.22 4.08 9.05
N ARG A 47 -1.90 4.21 9.08
CA ARG A 47 -1.16 4.49 10.31
C ARG A 47 -1.41 5.89 10.85
N MET A 48 -1.63 6.88 9.97
CA MET A 48 -2.04 8.22 10.40
C MET A 48 -3.33 8.19 11.22
N CYS A 49 -4.28 7.35 10.85
CA CYS A 49 -5.52 7.16 11.60
C CYS A 49 -5.30 6.31 12.87
N ILE A 50 -4.66 5.16 12.73
CA ILE A 50 -4.47 4.18 13.82
C ILE A 50 -3.74 4.80 15.02
N HIS A 51 -2.71 5.62 14.77
CA HIS A 51 -1.91 6.25 15.81
C HIS A 51 -2.42 7.62 16.25
N SER A 52 -3.47 8.15 15.62
CA SER A 52 -4.09 9.40 16.02
C SER A 52 -4.93 9.21 17.30
N LYS A 53 -5.18 10.32 17.99
CA LYS A 53 -6.03 10.31 19.17
C LYS A 53 -7.42 9.77 18.78
N GLU A 54 -7.88 8.74 19.51
CA GLU A 54 -9.19 8.11 19.32
C GLU A 54 -9.45 7.56 17.89
N ASN A 55 -8.39 7.35 17.10
CA ASN A 55 -8.47 6.90 15.70
C ASN A 55 -9.36 7.79 14.82
N GLU A 56 -9.32 9.11 15.05
CA GLU A 56 -10.21 10.06 14.38
C GLU A 56 -9.64 10.66 13.10
N MET A 57 -8.33 10.66 12.92
CA MET A 57 -7.70 11.29 11.75
C MET A 57 -7.96 10.50 10.47
N GLN A 58 -8.77 11.07 9.58
CA GLN A 58 -9.14 10.47 8.29
C GLN A 58 -8.45 11.24 7.17
N VAL A 59 -7.24 10.84 6.82
CA VAL A 59 -6.46 11.45 5.73
C VAL A 59 -5.98 10.39 4.76
N HIS A 60 -5.88 10.76 3.49
CA HIS A 60 -5.18 9.97 2.50
C HIS A 60 -3.85 10.64 2.18
N VAL A 61 -2.74 10.00 2.55
CA VAL A 61 -1.41 10.44 2.14
C VAL A 61 -1.32 10.26 0.62
N SER A 62 -0.87 11.29 -0.07
CA SER A 62 -0.93 11.36 -1.53
C SER A 62 0.08 10.44 -2.22
N PRO A 63 -0.37 9.39 -2.92
CA PRO A 63 0.53 8.63 -3.80
C PRO A 63 1.03 9.47 -4.97
N GLU A 64 0.26 10.46 -5.43
CA GLU A 64 0.66 11.41 -6.48
C GLU A 64 1.90 12.20 -6.08
N ASN A 65 1.88 12.77 -4.89
CA ASN A 65 3.00 13.56 -4.36
C ASN A 65 4.26 12.70 -4.23
N LEU A 66 4.13 11.51 -3.69
CA LEU A 66 5.23 10.56 -3.54
C LEU A 66 5.79 10.14 -4.90
N LEU A 67 4.92 9.73 -5.83
CA LEU A 67 5.31 9.30 -7.18
C LEU A 67 6.05 10.38 -7.94
N SER A 68 5.54 11.60 -7.93
CA SER A 68 6.06 12.69 -8.75
C SER A 68 7.27 13.38 -8.15
N CYS A 69 7.39 13.45 -6.81
CA CYS A 69 8.39 14.28 -6.14
C CYS A 69 9.57 13.51 -5.52
N CYS A 70 9.43 12.21 -5.26
CA CYS A 70 10.54 11.45 -4.69
C CYS A 70 11.49 10.95 -5.78
N PHE A 71 12.48 11.78 -6.14
CA PHE A 71 13.49 11.42 -7.14
C PHE A 71 14.47 10.35 -6.65
N SER A 72 14.64 10.20 -5.33
CA SER A 72 15.49 9.18 -4.72
C SER A 72 14.80 7.83 -4.54
N CYS A 73 13.51 7.74 -4.87
CA CYS A 73 12.73 6.50 -4.71
C CYS A 73 12.85 5.52 -5.87
N GLY A 74 13.50 5.91 -6.95
CA GLY A 74 13.67 5.06 -8.13
C GLY A 74 13.28 5.76 -9.42
N PHE A 75 12.38 5.18 -10.21
CA PHE A 75 12.13 5.55 -11.60
C PHE A 75 10.66 5.94 -11.87
N GLY A 76 9.93 6.41 -10.87
CA GLY A 76 8.55 6.86 -11.05
C GLY A 76 7.62 5.74 -11.53
N CYS A 77 6.99 5.94 -12.70
CA CYS A 77 6.12 4.92 -13.32
C CYS A 77 6.86 3.69 -13.83
N ASN A 78 8.19 3.68 -13.81
CA ASN A 78 9.02 2.53 -14.18
C ASN A 78 9.55 1.76 -12.98
N GLY A 79 8.98 1.95 -11.81
CA GLY A 79 9.34 1.24 -10.60
C GLY A 79 10.06 2.09 -9.57
N GLY A 80 10.10 1.62 -8.35
CA GLY A 80 10.74 2.31 -7.24
C GLY A 80 11.01 1.39 -6.06
N PHE A 81 11.56 1.98 -4.99
CA PHE A 81 12.02 1.27 -3.81
C PHE A 81 11.13 1.60 -2.61
N PRO A 82 10.40 0.62 -2.06
CA PRO A 82 9.51 0.85 -0.92
C PRO A 82 10.18 1.55 0.28
N GLY A 83 11.34 1.07 0.71
CA GLY A 83 12.07 1.66 1.83
C GLY A 83 12.42 3.12 1.63
N ALA A 84 12.76 3.51 0.39
CA ALA A 84 13.05 4.89 0.04
C ALA A 84 11.81 5.79 0.18
N ALA A 85 10.63 5.27 -0.13
CA ALA A 85 9.36 6.00 0.01
C ALA A 85 9.09 6.36 1.49
N TRP A 86 9.28 5.42 2.40
CA TRP A 86 9.11 5.66 3.83
C TRP A 86 10.16 6.63 4.37
N SER A 87 11.41 6.55 3.90
CA SER A 87 12.48 7.49 4.25
C SER A 87 12.17 8.90 3.73
N TYR A 88 11.57 9.02 2.55
CA TYR A 88 11.14 10.31 2.01
C TYR A 88 10.05 10.95 2.89
N TRP A 89 9.08 10.16 3.36
CA TRP A 89 8.05 10.63 4.28
C TRP A 89 8.63 11.20 5.57
N HIS A 90 9.68 10.56 6.08
CA HIS A 90 10.41 11.06 7.26
C HIS A 90 11.15 12.37 6.98
N ARG A 91 11.88 12.45 5.87
CA ARG A 91 12.78 13.57 5.57
C ARG A 91 12.10 14.78 4.96
N LYS A 92 11.16 14.56 4.07
CA LYS A 92 10.51 15.62 3.27
C LYS A 92 9.05 15.80 3.58
N GLY A 93 8.36 14.75 4.03
CA GLY A 93 6.93 14.75 4.22
C GLY A 93 6.16 14.58 2.92
N LEU A 94 4.88 14.28 3.07
CA LEU A 94 3.95 14.07 1.95
C LEU A 94 2.63 14.78 2.25
N VAL A 95 2.11 15.47 1.25
CA VAL A 95 0.78 16.09 1.33
C VAL A 95 -0.32 15.03 1.22
N THR A 96 -1.56 15.46 1.42
CA THR A 96 -2.74 14.60 1.26
C THR A 96 -3.20 14.57 -0.20
N GLY A 97 -3.89 13.50 -0.57
CA GLY A 97 -4.51 13.37 -1.89
C GLY A 97 -5.16 12.01 -2.07
N GLY A 98 -6.39 12.00 -2.55
CA GLY A 98 -7.19 10.80 -2.75
C GLY A 98 -7.14 10.25 -4.16
N LEU A 99 -8.20 9.55 -4.53
CA LEU A 99 -8.36 8.88 -5.82
C LEU A 99 -8.43 9.86 -6.99
N TYR A 100 -8.12 9.35 -8.18
CA TYR A 100 -8.34 10.07 -9.43
C TYR A 100 -9.77 10.60 -9.53
N GLY A 101 -9.90 11.85 -9.96
CA GLY A 101 -11.20 12.47 -10.20
C GLY A 101 -11.94 12.92 -8.94
N THR A 102 -11.31 12.84 -7.77
CA THR A 102 -11.87 13.34 -6.52
C THR A 102 -11.32 14.73 -6.16
N ASN A 103 -12.01 15.42 -5.26
CA ASN A 103 -11.54 16.67 -4.64
C ASN A 103 -10.96 16.39 -3.24
N ASP A 104 -10.40 15.21 -3.02
CA ASP A 104 -9.87 14.78 -1.74
C ASP A 104 -8.39 15.17 -1.62
N GLY A 105 -8.11 16.13 -0.73
CA GLY A 105 -6.77 16.55 -0.38
C GLY A 105 -6.10 17.51 -1.37
N CYS A 106 -4.83 17.73 -1.15
CA CYS A 106 -3.98 18.69 -1.88
C CYS A 106 -3.64 18.22 -3.30
N GLN A 107 -3.19 16.96 -3.43
CA GLN A 107 -2.78 16.38 -4.72
C GLN A 107 -3.43 15.01 -4.93
N PRO A 108 -4.69 14.97 -5.43
CA PRO A 108 -5.30 13.71 -5.86
C PRO A 108 -4.53 13.05 -7.01
N TYR A 109 -4.65 11.74 -7.15
CA TYR A 109 -3.95 11.00 -8.21
C TYR A 109 -4.42 11.45 -9.60
N VAL A 110 -3.48 11.66 -10.51
CA VAL A 110 -3.76 12.22 -11.85
C VAL A 110 -3.82 11.16 -12.95
N ILE A 111 -3.42 9.93 -12.68
CA ILE A 111 -3.44 8.85 -13.66
C ILE A 111 -4.79 8.13 -13.57
N LYS A 112 -5.44 8.01 -14.72
CA LYS A 112 -6.77 7.43 -14.86
C LYS A 112 -6.79 5.94 -14.48
N PRO A 113 -7.81 5.46 -13.75
CA PRO A 113 -7.96 4.05 -13.47
C PRO A 113 -8.20 3.24 -14.76
N CYS A 114 -7.80 1.98 -14.75
CA CYS A 114 -7.91 1.06 -15.87
C CYS A 114 -8.22 -0.36 -15.40
N GLU A 115 -8.48 -1.28 -16.34
CA GLU A 115 -8.77 -2.66 -16.02
C GLU A 115 -7.48 -3.49 -15.97
N HIS A 116 -7.12 -3.93 -14.77
CA HIS A 116 -5.91 -4.74 -14.52
C HIS A 116 -6.24 -6.23 -14.64
N HIS A 117 -5.96 -6.83 -15.79
CA HIS A 117 -6.15 -8.27 -16.04
C HIS A 117 -7.58 -8.78 -15.85
N VAL A 118 -8.56 -7.89 -15.89
CA VAL A 118 -9.99 -8.21 -15.80
C VAL A 118 -10.76 -7.51 -16.92
N ASN A 119 -11.94 -8.01 -17.24
CA ASN A 119 -12.84 -7.36 -18.19
C ASN A 119 -13.72 -6.35 -17.47
N GLY A 120 -13.88 -5.17 -18.05
CA GLY A 120 -14.70 -4.11 -17.45
C GLY A 120 -14.82 -2.91 -18.40
N THR A 121 -15.36 -1.82 -17.88
CA THR A 121 -15.72 -0.63 -18.67
C THR A 121 -14.64 0.44 -18.74
N ARG A 122 -13.59 0.35 -17.88
CA ARG A 122 -12.53 1.37 -17.83
C ARG A 122 -11.51 1.27 -18.96
N GLY A 123 -11.50 0.18 -19.72
CA GLY A 123 -10.49 -0.10 -20.72
C GLY A 123 -9.23 -0.71 -20.10
N PRO A 124 -8.38 -1.35 -20.94
CA PRO A 124 -7.16 -2.01 -20.47
C PRO A 124 -6.13 -0.97 -19.99
N CYS A 125 -5.26 -1.40 -19.07
CA CYS A 125 -4.13 -0.58 -18.65
C CYS A 125 -3.08 -0.51 -19.76
N GLU A 126 -2.67 0.70 -20.10
CA GLU A 126 -1.58 0.94 -21.05
C GLU A 126 -0.24 0.83 -20.30
N GLU A 127 0.71 0.12 -20.91
CA GLU A 127 2.07 0.03 -20.37
C GLU A 127 2.86 1.32 -20.65
N GLY A 128 3.85 1.61 -19.79
CA GLY A 128 4.78 2.70 -20.00
C GLY A 128 4.24 4.09 -19.70
N GLY A 129 3.37 4.21 -18.71
CA GLY A 129 2.85 5.50 -18.25
C GLY A 129 3.96 6.49 -17.93
N ARG A 130 3.71 7.77 -18.24
CA ARG A 130 4.66 8.85 -17.96
C ARG A 130 4.54 9.27 -16.49
N THR A 131 5.67 9.39 -15.79
CA THR A 131 5.71 9.92 -14.43
C THR A 131 5.22 11.39 -14.43
N PRO A 132 4.22 11.72 -13.59
CA PRO A 132 3.74 13.10 -13.48
C PRO A 132 4.84 14.04 -12.99
N LYS A 133 4.73 15.31 -13.39
CA LYS A 133 5.66 16.35 -12.96
C LYS A 133 5.44 16.66 -11.48
N CYS A 134 6.53 16.85 -10.73
CA CYS A 134 6.46 17.28 -9.33
C CYS A 134 6.03 18.74 -9.22
N HIS A 135 5.04 18.99 -8.39
CA HIS A 135 4.58 20.33 -8.02
C HIS A 135 4.63 20.53 -6.51
N HIS A 136 4.98 21.72 -6.06
CA HIS A 136 5.00 22.11 -4.66
C HIS A 136 3.83 23.05 -4.32
N PHE A 137 2.68 22.81 -4.94
CA PHE A 137 1.42 23.49 -4.68
C PHE A 137 0.29 22.46 -4.75
N CYS A 138 -0.87 22.78 -4.17
CA CYS A 138 -2.06 21.93 -4.27
C CYS A 138 -2.69 22.08 -5.65
N GLU A 139 -2.73 21.00 -6.43
CA GLU A 139 -3.37 20.95 -7.73
C GLU A 139 -4.89 21.02 -7.59
N ASN A 140 -5.43 20.54 -6.49
CA ASN A 140 -6.84 20.69 -6.15
C ASN A 140 -7.12 22.12 -5.67
N LYS A 141 -7.71 22.94 -6.53
CA LYS A 141 -7.99 24.36 -6.24
C LYS A 141 -9.11 24.57 -5.22
N GLN A 142 -9.89 23.53 -4.93
CA GLN A 142 -10.95 23.59 -3.92
C GLN A 142 -10.44 23.25 -2.51
N TYR A 143 -9.21 22.78 -2.39
CA TYR A 143 -8.59 22.47 -1.11
C TYR A 143 -7.97 23.74 -0.50
N ASN A 144 -8.38 24.06 0.72
CA ASN A 144 -8.05 25.34 1.34
C ASN A 144 -6.71 25.38 2.07
N THR A 145 -6.14 24.21 2.40
CA THR A 145 -4.83 24.14 3.08
C THR A 145 -3.71 24.26 2.05
N LYS A 146 -2.72 25.07 2.35
CA LYS A 146 -1.56 25.23 1.47
C LYS A 146 -0.65 24.01 1.53
N TYR A 147 0.09 23.76 0.45
CA TYR A 147 1.00 22.62 0.32
C TYR A 147 1.91 22.43 1.54
N ASN A 148 2.63 23.46 1.96
CA ASN A 148 3.57 23.37 3.08
C ASN A 148 2.89 23.12 4.45
N GLU A 149 1.64 23.53 4.57
CA GLU A 149 0.84 23.33 5.79
C GLU A 149 0.14 21.97 5.81
N ASP A 150 0.04 21.32 4.65
CA ASP A 150 -0.63 20.03 4.48
C ASP A 150 0.30 18.83 4.63
N LEU A 151 1.60 19.06 4.69
CA LEU A 151 2.59 17.98 4.77
C LEU A 151 2.39 17.10 6.00
N THR A 152 2.27 15.79 5.75
CA THR A 152 2.34 14.76 6.80
C THR A 152 3.76 14.23 6.88
N TYR A 153 4.15 13.73 8.04
CA TYR A 153 5.51 13.22 8.26
C TYR A 153 5.49 11.89 8.99
N GLY A 154 6.52 11.10 8.74
CA GLY A 154 6.84 9.90 9.50
C GLY A 154 8.07 10.09 10.37
N GLN A 155 8.21 9.22 11.35
CA GLN A 155 9.44 8.99 12.07
C GLN A 155 10.42 8.23 11.15
N LYS A 156 11.62 7.90 11.63
CA LYS A 156 12.59 7.14 10.86
C LYS A 156 11.98 5.83 10.35
N ALA A 157 12.15 5.57 9.05
CA ALA A 157 11.71 4.33 8.43
C ALA A 157 12.51 3.14 8.97
N TYR A 158 11.89 1.96 8.98
CA TYR A 158 12.53 0.73 9.41
C TYR A 158 12.10 -0.48 8.58
N SER A 159 12.98 -1.46 8.51
CA SER A 159 12.66 -2.77 7.97
C SER A 159 12.15 -3.68 9.07
N VAL A 160 11.10 -4.43 8.79
CA VAL A 160 10.64 -5.49 9.70
C VAL A 160 11.47 -6.74 9.40
N PRO A 161 12.03 -7.41 10.42
CA PRO A 161 12.84 -8.62 10.18
C PRO A 161 12.08 -9.67 9.38
N GLN A 162 12.79 -10.41 8.53
CA GLN A 162 12.24 -11.52 7.75
C GLN A 162 11.90 -12.69 8.68
N ASN A 163 10.80 -12.51 9.40
CA ASN A 163 10.31 -13.46 10.38
C ASN A 163 8.80 -13.33 10.44
N GLU A 164 8.09 -14.43 10.24
CA GLU A 164 6.62 -14.47 10.23
C GLU A 164 6.02 -13.81 11.47
N LYS A 165 6.53 -14.16 12.65
CA LYS A 165 5.99 -13.66 13.92
C LYS A 165 6.27 -12.17 14.13
N ASP A 166 7.45 -11.69 13.73
CA ASP A 166 7.78 -10.27 13.82
C ASP A 166 6.86 -9.42 12.92
N ILE A 167 6.55 -9.92 11.73
CA ILE A 167 5.61 -9.25 10.81
C ILE A 167 4.20 -9.24 11.42
N MET A 168 3.75 -10.36 11.98
CA MET A 168 2.45 -10.46 12.65
C MET A 168 2.33 -9.47 13.82
N VAL A 169 3.35 -9.39 14.67
CA VAL A 169 3.39 -8.44 15.80
C VAL A 169 3.34 -7.00 15.30
N GLU A 170 4.09 -6.68 14.26
CA GLU A 170 4.10 -5.33 13.66
C GLU A 170 2.71 -4.94 13.15
N LEU A 171 2.07 -5.82 12.40
CA LEU A 171 0.72 -5.58 11.86
C LEU A 171 -0.31 -5.36 12.96
N MET A 172 -0.28 -6.20 13.99
CA MET A 172 -1.24 -6.14 15.11
C MET A 172 -1.02 -4.92 16.01
N THR A 173 0.23 -4.48 16.15
CA THR A 173 0.59 -3.37 17.04
C THR A 173 0.47 -2.02 16.34
N ASN A 174 0.98 -1.91 15.12
CA ASN A 174 1.18 -0.62 14.44
C ASN A 174 0.34 -0.43 13.17
N GLY A 175 -0.28 -1.48 12.68
CA GLY A 175 -1.11 -1.40 11.47
C GLY A 175 -0.41 -1.89 10.19
N PRO A 176 -1.04 -1.73 9.03
CA PRO A 176 -0.54 -2.22 7.75
C PRO A 176 0.88 -1.76 7.44
N THR A 177 1.60 -2.61 6.75
CA THR A 177 2.97 -2.39 6.26
C THR A 177 2.99 -2.39 4.75
N GLU A 178 4.10 -1.96 4.18
CA GLU A 178 4.42 -2.21 2.78
C GLU A 178 5.31 -3.44 2.65
N GLY A 179 4.96 -4.32 1.72
CA GLY A 179 5.79 -5.46 1.35
C GLY A 179 5.98 -5.50 -0.17
N ALA A 180 6.76 -6.46 -0.61
CA ALA A 180 6.98 -6.73 -2.03
C ALA A 180 7.14 -8.22 -2.26
N PHE A 181 6.80 -8.67 -3.44
CA PHE A 181 6.95 -10.07 -3.83
C PHE A 181 7.19 -10.19 -5.33
N THR A 182 7.66 -11.34 -5.76
CA THR A 182 7.81 -11.65 -7.19
C THR A 182 6.47 -12.11 -7.75
N VAL A 183 5.96 -11.40 -8.77
CA VAL A 183 4.78 -11.80 -9.51
C VAL A 183 5.18 -12.79 -10.57
N TYR A 184 4.49 -13.94 -10.59
CA TYR A 184 4.58 -14.94 -11.65
C TYR A 184 3.33 -14.88 -12.53
N SER A 185 3.39 -15.46 -13.71
CA SER A 185 2.30 -15.34 -14.69
C SER A 185 0.97 -16.00 -14.28
N ASP A 186 0.97 -16.82 -13.24
CA ASP A 186 -0.25 -17.38 -12.65
C ASP A 186 -0.93 -16.46 -11.64
N PHE A 187 -0.30 -15.36 -11.23
CA PHE A 187 -0.86 -14.43 -10.23
C PHE A 187 -1.94 -13.50 -10.79
N PRO A 188 -1.80 -12.86 -11.99
CA PRO A 188 -2.78 -11.88 -12.46
C PRO A 188 -4.23 -12.39 -12.54
N ASN A 189 -4.42 -13.68 -12.72
CA ASN A 189 -5.73 -14.32 -12.83
C ASN A 189 -6.32 -14.75 -11.46
N TYR A 190 -5.68 -14.40 -10.36
CA TYR A 190 -6.16 -14.71 -9.01
C TYR A 190 -7.56 -14.14 -8.78
N LYS A 191 -8.44 -14.92 -8.13
CA LYS A 191 -9.79 -14.50 -7.75
C LYS A 191 -10.13 -14.79 -6.29
N SER A 192 -9.69 -15.93 -5.76
CA SER A 192 -10.02 -16.36 -4.39
C SER A 192 -9.06 -17.41 -3.91
N GLY A 193 -9.17 -17.76 -2.62
CA GLY A 193 -8.33 -18.76 -1.99
C GLY A 193 -6.96 -18.20 -1.60
N VAL A 194 -6.05 -19.10 -1.21
CA VAL A 194 -4.68 -18.77 -0.86
C VAL A 194 -3.79 -18.99 -2.08
N TYR A 195 -3.25 -17.87 -2.63
CA TYR A 195 -2.35 -17.93 -3.78
C TYR A 195 -1.06 -18.67 -3.42
N GLN A 196 -0.72 -19.62 -4.26
CA GLN A 196 0.59 -20.29 -4.28
C GLN A 196 1.03 -20.36 -5.74
N HIS A 197 2.29 -19.94 -6.00
CA HIS A 197 2.86 -20.05 -7.31
C HIS A 197 3.08 -21.53 -7.66
N VAL A 198 2.52 -21.97 -8.76
CA VAL A 198 2.62 -23.36 -9.23
C VAL A 198 3.15 -23.47 -10.67
N ALA A 199 2.96 -22.43 -11.48
CA ALA A 199 3.36 -22.43 -12.88
C ALA A 199 3.54 -21.03 -13.42
N GLY A 200 4.33 -20.91 -14.49
CA GLY A 200 4.58 -19.67 -15.20
C GLY A 200 5.90 -19.01 -14.83
N SER A 201 6.31 -18.06 -15.68
CA SER A 201 7.55 -17.32 -15.53
C SER A 201 7.38 -16.10 -14.64
N ALA A 202 8.48 -15.62 -14.06
CA ALA A 202 8.51 -14.38 -13.30
C ALA A 202 8.24 -13.18 -14.21
N LEU A 203 7.33 -12.30 -13.80
CA LEU A 203 6.97 -11.08 -14.50
C LEU A 203 7.64 -9.84 -13.88
N GLY A 204 8.15 -9.94 -12.67
CA GLY A 204 8.83 -8.85 -11.95
C GLY A 204 8.35 -8.69 -10.52
N GLY A 205 8.93 -7.71 -9.85
CA GLY A 205 8.57 -7.36 -8.47
C GLY A 205 7.29 -6.50 -8.43
N HIS A 206 6.56 -6.65 -7.34
CA HIS A 206 5.34 -5.87 -7.10
C HIS A 206 5.25 -5.51 -5.62
N ALA A 207 5.05 -4.23 -5.34
CA ALA A 207 4.86 -3.74 -3.98
C ALA A 207 3.37 -3.64 -3.66
N ILE A 208 3.03 -3.97 -2.42
CA ILE A 208 1.65 -4.06 -1.96
C ILE A 208 1.54 -3.64 -0.49
N ARG A 209 0.32 -3.54 0.01
CA ARG A 209 0.03 -3.26 1.41
C ARG A 209 -0.40 -4.54 2.12
N ILE A 210 0.38 -4.98 3.11
CA ILE A 210 0.04 -6.14 3.94
C ILE A 210 -0.89 -5.66 5.06
N LEU A 211 -2.07 -6.26 5.13
CA LEU A 211 -3.11 -5.90 6.11
C LEU A 211 -3.06 -6.78 7.36
N GLY A 212 -3.06 -8.09 7.18
CA GLY A 212 -3.20 -9.02 8.27
C GLY A 212 -2.89 -10.45 7.85
N TRP A 213 -3.47 -11.42 8.53
CA TRP A 213 -3.22 -12.84 8.30
C TRP A 213 -4.40 -13.70 8.72
N GLY A 214 -4.35 -14.97 8.36
CA GLY A 214 -5.32 -15.97 8.77
C GLY A 214 -4.95 -17.37 8.29
N GLU A 215 -5.92 -18.25 8.35
CA GLU A 215 -5.85 -19.62 7.81
C GLU A 215 -7.12 -19.90 7.02
N GLU A 216 -6.98 -20.54 5.88
CA GLU A 216 -8.10 -21.01 5.06
C GLU A 216 -7.89 -22.48 4.74
N ASN A 217 -8.80 -23.34 5.20
CA ASN A 217 -8.70 -24.79 5.03
C ASN A 217 -7.33 -25.34 5.49
N GLY A 218 -6.82 -24.84 6.61
CA GLY A 218 -5.54 -25.25 7.17
C GLY A 218 -4.31 -24.61 6.53
N THR A 219 -4.47 -23.78 5.51
CA THR A 219 -3.36 -23.10 4.84
C THR A 219 -3.19 -21.69 5.41
N PRO A 220 -2.04 -21.36 6.02
CA PRO A 220 -1.80 -20.03 6.54
C PRO A 220 -1.57 -19.02 5.40
N TYR A 221 -2.08 -17.80 5.58
CA TYR A 221 -1.96 -16.76 4.56
C TYR A 221 -1.69 -15.38 5.17
N TRP A 222 -1.13 -14.50 4.35
CA TRP A 222 -1.18 -13.06 4.54
C TRP A 222 -2.36 -12.48 3.78
N LEU A 223 -3.11 -11.57 4.43
CA LEU A 223 -4.16 -10.79 3.78
C LEU A 223 -3.52 -9.50 3.24
N VAL A 224 -3.66 -9.27 1.94
CA VAL A 224 -2.93 -8.22 1.23
C VAL A 224 -3.88 -7.39 0.37
N ALA A 225 -3.73 -6.06 0.42
CA ALA A 225 -4.42 -5.14 -0.48
C ALA A 225 -3.52 -4.84 -1.69
N ASN A 226 -4.07 -5.07 -2.88
CA ASN A 226 -3.45 -4.70 -4.14
C ASN A 226 -3.87 -3.28 -4.54
N SER A 227 -3.27 -2.72 -5.58
CA SER A 227 -3.58 -1.41 -6.14
C SER A 227 -4.08 -1.50 -7.59
N TRP A 228 -4.93 -2.49 -7.86
CA TRP A 228 -5.50 -2.80 -9.18
C TRP A 228 -7.03 -2.66 -9.21
N ASN A 229 -7.57 -1.78 -8.36
CA ASN A 229 -9.01 -1.55 -8.19
C ASN A 229 -9.76 -2.71 -7.53
N TYR A 230 -11.04 -2.48 -7.25
CA TYR A 230 -11.90 -3.43 -6.52
C TYR A 230 -12.32 -4.65 -7.35
N ASP A 231 -12.35 -4.54 -8.67
CA ASP A 231 -12.78 -5.63 -9.56
C ASP A 231 -11.70 -6.67 -9.86
N TRP A 232 -10.46 -6.42 -9.43
CA TRP A 232 -9.40 -7.41 -9.46
C TRP A 232 -9.39 -8.24 -8.16
N GLY A 233 -9.11 -9.54 -8.29
CA GLY A 233 -8.95 -10.43 -7.14
C GLY A 233 -10.22 -10.59 -6.31
N ASP A 234 -10.06 -10.64 -5.01
CA ASP A 234 -11.15 -10.70 -4.03
C ASP A 234 -11.46 -9.29 -3.52
N ASN A 235 -12.32 -8.56 -4.21
CA ASN A 235 -12.63 -7.16 -3.92
C ASN A 235 -11.38 -6.27 -3.76
N GLY A 236 -10.39 -6.50 -4.60
CA GLY A 236 -9.12 -5.74 -4.61
C GLY A 236 -8.03 -6.31 -3.71
N THR A 237 -8.33 -7.34 -2.92
CA THR A 237 -7.38 -8.01 -2.03
C THR A 237 -7.00 -9.39 -2.54
N PHE A 238 -5.98 -9.97 -1.96
CA PHE A 238 -5.61 -11.36 -2.17
C PHE A 238 -5.01 -11.96 -0.89
N LYS A 239 -5.01 -13.27 -0.86
CA LYS A 239 -4.34 -14.05 0.19
C LYS A 239 -3.15 -14.74 -0.45
N ILE A 240 -2.01 -14.73 0.22
CA ILE A 240 -0.79 -15.41 -0.25
C ILE A 240 -0.22 -16.28 0.88
N LEU A 241 0.33 -17.44 0.54
CA LEU A 241 0.90 -18.38 1.50
C LEU A 241 1.85 -17.68 2.47
N ARG A 242 1.64 -17.94 3.77
CA ARG A 242 2.39 -17.35 4.89
C ARG A 242 3.31 -18.38 5.54
N GLY A 243 4.50 -17.92 5.94
CA GLY A 243 5.42 -18.68 6.80
C GLY A 243 6.62 -19.28 6.11
N SER A 244 6.68 -19.26 4.77
CA SER A 244 7.79 -19.83 4.00
C SER A 244 8.49 -18.82 3.08
N ASN A 245 8.28 -17.53 3.30
CA ASN A 245 8.75 -16.47 2.42
C ASN A 245 8.36 -16.70 0.94
N HIS A 246 7.11 -17.11 0.75
CA HIS A 246 6.60 -17.45 -0.58
C HIS A 246 6.66 -16.27 -1.53
N CYS A 247 7.28 -16.44 -2.69
CA CYS A 247 7.54 -15.37 -3.67
C CYS A 247 8.30 -14.17 -3.10
N GLY A 248 8.96 -14.32 -1.95
CA GLY A 248 9.70 -13.26 -1.27
C GLY A 248 8.85 -12.32 -0.43
N ILE A 249 7.58 -12.64 -0.16
CA ILE A 249 6.63 -11.74 0.52
C ILE A 249 7.05 -11.31 1.93
N GLU A 250 7.85 -12.12 2.62
CA GLU A 250 8.30 -11.83 3.99
C GLU A 250 9.65 -11.12 4.04
N GLY A 251 10.35 -11.04 2.91
CA GLY A 251 11.75 -10.60 2.86
C GLY A 251 11.97 -9.10 2.70
N GLY A 252 10.96 -8.32 2.35
CA GLY A 252 11.12 -6.90 2.05
C GLY A 252 10.10 -6.01 2.74
N VAL A 253 9.65 -6.37 3.93
CA VAL A 253 8.62 -5.63 4.67
C VAL A 253 9.22 -4.37 5.30
N VAL A 254 8.65 -3.22 5.00
CA VAL A 254 9.07 -1.91 5.50
C VAL A 254 7.90 -1.13 6.06
N ALA A 255 8.19 -0.23 6.98
CA ALA A 255 7.19 0.61 7.63
C ALA A 255 7.83 1.84 8.28
N GLY A 256 6.99 2.66 8.86
CA GLY A 256 7.35 3.81 9.69
C GLY A 256 6.17 4.24 10.54
N LEU A 257 6.42 4.92 11.62
CA LEU A 257 5.36 5.46 12.47
C LEU A 257 5.08 6.91 12.08
N PRO A 258 3.82 7.37 12.18
CA PRO A 258 3.50 8.78 11.96
C PRO A 258 4.19 9.69 12.96
N ARG A 259 4.48 10.91 12.54
CA ARG A 259 4.91 11.99 13.39
C ARG A 259 3.92 13.14 13.23
N TYR A 260 3.22 13.48 14.32
CA TYR A 260 2.26 14.59 14.33
C TYR A 260 2.97 15.88 14.74
N HIS A 261 2.42 17.04 14.31
CA HIS A 261 2.91 18.37 14.64
C HIS A 261 2.46 18.79 16.02
#